data_fa0bdcc546f0ee57310025ed0189dce6
#
_entry.id   fa0bdcc546f0ee57310025ed0189dce6
#
_cell.length_a   1.000
_cell.length_b   1.000
_cell.length_c   1.000
_cell.angle_alpha   90.00
_cell.angle_beta   90.00
_cell.angle_gamma   90.00
#
_symmetry.space_group_name_H-M   'P 1'
#
loop_
_entity.id
_entity.type
_entity.pdbx_description
1 polymer ?
#
loop_
_entity_poly.entity_id
_entity_poly.type
_entity_poly.pdbx_seq_one_letter_code
_entity_poly.pdbx_strand_id
1 'polypeptide(L)'
;DSIHGVVFDELHTQPNRKLFDVMTKGSGDARMQPLYFLITTAGTDTNSICYEQHQKAQDILEGRKIDKTFYPVIYGAPDDADWTSPEVWKNSNPSLGETIGMDKVEAACESAKQNPGEENAFRQLRLNQWVKQTVRWMPMHKWDACKVDFDESFLEGRVCYGGLDLSSTTDITAFVLVFPPTEEDDHYYICLLYTSPSPRDRTR
;
A
#
# COMPACT_ATOMS: atom_id res chain seq x y z
N ASP A 1 14.98 -11.18 -32.00
CA ASP A 1 14.73 -12.63 -31.75
C ASP A 1 13.31 -12.83 -31.29
N SER A 2 12.67 -13.91 -31.78
CA SER A 2 11.27 -14.23 -31.36
C SER A 2 11.26 -15.01 -30.08
N ILE A 3 10.68 -14.43 -29.05
CA ILE A 3 10.54 -15.04 -27.72
C ILE A 3 9.41 -16.07 -27.75
N HIS A 4 9.67 -17.27 -27.20
CA HIS A 4 8.65 -18.33 -27.06
C HIS A 4 8.10 -18.41 -25.65
N GLY A 5 8.92 -18.12 -24.64
CA GLY A 5 8.50 -18.09 -23.25
C GLY A 5 9.28 -17.05 -22.46
N VAL A 6 8.58 -16.41 -21.52
CA VAL A 6 9.17 -15.47 -20.56
C VAL A 6 8.63 -15.79 -19.18
N VAL A 7 9.50 -15.83 -18.20
CA VAL A 7 9.13 -15.87 -16.79
C VAL A 7 9.55 -14.55 -16.17
N PHE A 8 8.58 -13.81 -15.63
CA PHE A 8 8.83 -12.65 -14.76
C PHE A 8 8.67 -13.10 -13.32
N ASP A 9 9.77 -13.15 -12.62
CA ASP A 9 9.79 -13.41 -11.19
C ASP A 9 9.88 -12.07 -10.45
N GLU A 10 9.15 -11.95 -9.35
CA GLU A 10 9.05 -10.74 -8.52
C GLU A 10 8.72 -9.48 -9.36
N LEU A 11 7.65 -9.55 -10.16
CA LEU A 11 7.24 -8.45 -11.07
C LEU A 11 7.07 -7.10 -10.33
N HIS A 12 6.71 -7.12 -9.04
CA HIS A 12 6.56 -5.91 -8.22
C HIS A 12 7.86 -5.13 -8.01
N THR A 13 9.04 -5.77 -8.22
CA THR A 13 10.34 -5.11 -8.07
C THR A 13 10.80 -4.38 -9.33
N GLN A 14 10.09 -4.52 -10.44
CA GLN A 14 10.46 -3.85 -11.69
C GLN A 14 10.34 -2.33 -11.55
N PRO A 15 11.41 -1.57 -11.87
CA PRO A 15 11.43 -0.11 -11.66
C PRO A 15 10.47 0.64 -12.60
N ASN A 16 10.11 0.03 -13.72
CA ASN A 16 9.14 0.57 -14.68
C ASN A 16 8.68 -0.54 -15.66
N ARG A 17 7.70 -0.19 -16.50
CA ARG A 17 7.10 -1.13 -17.44
C ARG A 17 7.94 -1.48 -18.68
N LYS A 18 9.10 -0.83 -18.91
CA LYS A 18 9.84 -0.97 -20.18
C LYS A 18 10.22 -2.40 -20.52
N LEU A 19 10.79 -3.13 -19.54
CA LEU A 19 11.18 -4.53 -19.76
C LEU A 19 9.97 -5.40 -20.07
N PHE A 20 8.90 -5.24 -19.30
CA PHE A 20 7.65 -5.96 -19.51
C PHE A 20 7.10 -5.72 -20.92
N ASP A 21 7.00 -4.45 -21.34
CA ASP A 21 6.47 -4.08 -22.64
C ASP A 21 7.34 -4.64 -23.80
N VAL A 22 8.66 -4.54 -23.70
CA VAL A 22 9.57 -5.08 -24.71
C VAL A 22 9.44 -6.60 -24.84
N MET A 23 9.32 -7.31 -23.72
CA MET A 23 9.26 -8.76 -23.71
C MET A 23 7.90 -9.33 -24.11
N THR A 24 6.82 -8.58 -23.91
CA THR A 24 5.45 -9.05 -24.16
C THR A 24 4.81 -8.46 -25.41
N LYS A 25 5.23 -7.25 -25.83
CA LYS A 25 4.69 -6.57 -27.01
C LYS A 25 5.65 -6.68 -28.19
N GLY A 26 5.25 -7.38 -29.22
CA GLY A 26 6.01 -7.48 -30.47
C GLY A 26 7.08 -8.56 -30.53
N SER A 27 7.36 -9.28 -29.44
CA SER A 27 8.34 -10.35 -29.47
C SER A 27 7.75 -11.75 -29.73
N GLY A 28 6.44 -11.90 -29.55
CA GLY A 28 5.72 -13.17 -29.69
C GLY A 28 5.08 -13.44 -31.05
N ASP A 29 4.99 -12.45 -31.94
CA ASP A 29 4.21 -12.53 -33.19
C ASP A 29 4.66 -13.63 -34.17
N ALA A 30 5.94 -14.01 -34.13
CA ALA A 30 6.47 -15.12 -34.93
C ALA A 30 6.27 -16.51 -34.29
N ARG A 31 5.62 -16.58 -33.12
CA ARG A 31 5.34 -17.83 -32.40
C ARG A 31 3.85 -18.08 -32.32
N MET A 32 3.43 -19.32 -32.55
CA MET A 32 2.01 -19.68 -32.52
C MET A 32 1.42 -19.65 -31.09
N GLN A 33 2.22 -19.96 -30.07
CA GLN A 33 1.81 -19.98 -28.66
C GLN A 33 2.94 -19.47 -27.75
N PRO A 34 3.21 -18.16 -27.70
CA PRO A 34 4.13 -17.62 -26.72
C PRO A 34 3.52 -17.71 -25.32
N LEU A 35 4.34 -18.08 -24.34
CA LEU A 35 3.92 -18.15 -22.93
C LEU A 35 4.61 -17.06 -22.11
N TYR A 36 3.81 -16.30 -21.39
CA TYR A 36 4.27 -15.32 -20.41
C TYR A 36 3.81 -15.75 -19.04
N PHE A 37 4.75 -16.06 -18.16
CA PHE A 37 4.48 -16.53 -16.80
C PHE A 37 4.91 -15.47 -15.80
N LEU A 38 3.97 -14.93 -15.05
CA LEU A 38 4.20 -13.85 -14.08
C LEU A 38 4.07 -14.41 -12.67
N ILE A 39 5.11 -14.30 -11.87
CA ILE A 39 5.14 -14.71 -10.48
C ILE A 39 5.50 -13.49 -9.66
N THR A 40 4.70 -13.17 -8.65
CA THR A 40 4.97 -12.00 -7.82
C THR A 40 4.20 -12.04 -6.51
N THR A 41 4.71 -11.34 -5.52
CA THR A 41 3.95 -10.92 -4.36
C THR A 41 3.35 -9.53 -4.59
N ALA A 42 2.48 -9.09 -3.69
CA ALA A 42 1.97 -7.72 -3.68
C ALA A 42 3.12 -6.72 -3.45
N GLY A 43 2.98 -5.55 -4.04
CA GLY A 43 3.92 -4.44 -3.89
C GLY A 43 3.33 -3.29 -3.07
N THR A 44 4.01 -2.14 -3.17
CA THR A 44 3.60 -0.89 -2.52
C THR A 44 3.21 0.20 -3.52
N ASP A 45 3.65 0.07 -4.77
CA ASP A 45 3.38 1.03 -5.84
C ASP A 45 2.17 0.62 -6.67
N THR A 46 1.05 1.30 -6.47
CA THR A 46 -0.19 1.10 -7.21
C THR A 46 -0.17 1.69 -8.64
N ASN A 47 0.92 2.36 -9.05
CA ASN A 47 1.11 2.80 -10.44
C ASN A 47 2.03 1.85 -11.22
N SER A 48 2.48 0.76 -10.61
CA SER A 48 3.39 -0.19 -11.23
C SER A 48 2.69 -1.10 -12.25
N ILE A 49 3.46 -1.65 -13.19
CA ILE A 49 2.98 -2.69 -14.11
C ILE A 49 2.46 -3.93 -13.37
N CYS A 50 3.04 -4.26 -12.21
CA CYS A 50 2.59 -5.35 -11.38
C CYS A 50 1.17 -5.13 -10.87
N TYR A 51 0.87 -3.92 -10.37
CA TYR A 51 -0.49 -3.57 -9.92
C TYR A 51 -1.50 -3.58 -11.08
N GLU A 52 -1.11 -3.08 -12.27
CA GLU A 52 -1.95 -3.16 -13.47
C GLU A 52 -2.33 -4.61 -13.82
N GLN A 53 -1.36 -5.54 -13.76
CA GLN A 53 -1.62 -6.96 -13.99
C GLN A 53 -2.47 -7.59 -12.87
N HIS A 54 -2.26 -7.18 -11.64
CA HIS A 54 -3.07 -7.61 -10.49
C HIS A 54 -4.54 -7.16 -10.65
N GLN A 55 -4.79 -5.90 -11.02
CA GLN A 55 -6.15 -5.40 -11.28
C GLN A 55 -6.81 -6.16 -12.45
N LYS A 56 -6.06 -6.42 -13.53
CA LYS A 56 -6.56 -7.26 -14.63
C LYS A 56 -6.96 -8.65 -14.14
N ALA A 57 -6.12 -9.26 -13.30
CA ALA A 57 -6.37 -10.57 -12.72
C ALA A 57 -7.64 -10.58 -11.86
N GLN A 58 -7.82 -9.59 -10.99
CA GLN A 58 -9.03 -9.43 -10.17
C GLN A 58 -10.28 -9.23 -11.03
N ASP A 59 -10.22 -8.35 -12.04
CA ASP A 59 -11.34 -8.10 -12.94
C ASP A 59 -11.82 -9.38 -13.65
N ILE A 60 -10.90 -10.27 -14.02
CA ILE A 60 -11.23 -11.55 -14.66
C ILE A 60 -11.81 -12.53 -13.64
N LEU A 61 -11.21 -12.65 -12.46
CA LEU A 61 -11.71 -13.55 -11.40
C LEU A 61 -13.11 -13.17 -10.92
N GLU A 62 -13.41 -11.87 -10.86
CA GLU A 62 -14.71 -11.35 -10.48
C GLU A 62 -15.71 -11.27 -11.65
N GLY A 63 -15.32 -11.68 -12.86
CA GLY A 63 -16.18 -11.70 -14.03
C GLY A 63 -16.45 -10.33 -14.67
N ARG A 64 -15.71 -9.27 -14.25
CA ARG A 64 -15.81 -7.94 -14.86
C ARG A 64 -15.15 -7.85 -16.24
N LYS A 65 -14.17 -8.72 -16.50
CA LYS A 65 -13.48 -8.85 -17.80
C LYS A 65 -13.41 -10.30 -18.24
N ILE A 66 -13.38 -10.52 -19.55
CA ILE A 66 -13.20 -11.83 -20.15
C ILE A 66 -11.93 -11.76 -21.01
N ASP A 67 -10.92 -12.55 -20.66
CA ASP A 67 -9.73 -12.77 -21.47
C ASP A 67 -9.35 -14.26 -21.42
N LYS A 68 -9.61 -14.96 -22.51
CA LYS A 68 -9.35 -16.40 -22.62
C LYS A 68 -7.85 -16.75 -22.73
N THR A 69 -7.00 -15.75 -22.94
CA THR A 69 -5.56 -15.91 -23.05
C THR A 69 -4.82 -15.59 -21.75
N PHE A 70 -5.54 -15.11 -20.73
CA PHE A 70 -4.99 -14.77 -19.42
C PHE A 70 -5.59 -15.68 -18.34
N TYR A 71 -4.74 -16.44 -17.67
CA TYR A 71 -5.14 -17.34 -16.58
C TYR A 71 -4.67 -16.78 -15.25
N PRO A 72 -5.54 -16.11 -14.48
CA PRO A 72 -5.18 -15.51 -13.21
C PRO A 72 -5.32 -16.50 -12.05
N VAL A 73 -4.35 -16.46 -11.13
CA VAL A 73 -4.44 -17.11 -9.81
C VAL A 73 -3.94 -16.09 -8.79
N ILE A 74 -4.74 -15.82 -7.76
CA ILE A 74 -4.38 -14.92 -6.65
C ILE A 74 -4.59 -15.64 -5.33
N TYR A 75 -3.54 -15.78 -4.55
CA TYR A 75 -3.58 -16.18 -3.16
C TYR A 75 -3.26 -14.96 -2.29
N GLY A 76 -4.23 -14.48 -1.54
CA GLY A 76 -4.08 -13.29 -0.71
C GLY A 76 -5.32 -13.04 0.13
N ALA A 77 -5.20 -12.23 1.14
CA ALA A 77 -6.31 -11.83 1.99
C ALA A 77 -6.96 -10.53 1.48
N PRO A 78 -8.29 -10.36 1.61
CA PRO A 78 -8.95 -9.06 1.46
C PRO A 78 -8.36 -8.01 2.39
N ASP A 79 -8.45 -6.73 2.00
CA ASP A 79 -7.86 -5.62 2.79
C ASP A 79 -8.47 -5.50 4.20
N ASP A 80 -9.75 -5.85 4.34
CA ASP A 80 -10.52 -5.82 5.59
C ASP A 80 -10.44 -7.12 6.41
N ALA A 81 -9.70 -8.13 5.93
CA ALA A 81 -9.55 -9.39 6.65
C ALA A 81 -8.80 -9.20 7.98
N ASP A 82 -9.19 -10.00 8.98
CA ASP A 82 -8.44 -10.09 10.23
C ASP A 82 -7.07 -10.72 9.99
N TRP A 83 -6.06 -9.86 9.90
CA TRP A 83 -4.69 -10.26 9.62
C TRP A 83 -4.05 -11.11 10.72
N THR A 84 -4.69 -11.21 11.89
CA THR A 84 -4.22 -12.01 13.02
C THR A 84 -4.81 -13.43 13.04
N SER A 85 -5.73 -13.71 12.12
CA SER A 85 -6.43 -15.01 12.05
C SER A 85 -5.62 -16.09 11.35
N PRO A 86 -5.38 -17.25 11.97
CA PRO A 86 -4.72 -18.41 11.33
C PRO A 86 -5.45 -18.94 10.09
N GLU A 87 -6.77 -18.77 10.02
CA GLU A 87 -7.56 -19.15 8.84
C GLU A 87 -7.23 -18.28 7.65
N VAL A 88 -7.13 -16.96 7.87
CA VAL A 88 -6.72 -16.00 6.84
C VAL A 88 -5.30 -16.30 6.34
N TRP A 89 -4.39 -16.67 7.24
CA TRP A 89 -3.02 -17.06 6.84
C TRP A 89 -3.00 -18.29 5.94
N LYS A 90 -3.81 -19.33 6.25
CA LYS A 90 -3.91 -20.56 5.44
C LYS A 90 -4.51 -20.28 4.06
N ASN A 91 -5.54 -19.44 3.98
CA ASN A 91 -6.16 -19.07 2.71
C ASN A 91 -5.22 -18.28 1.81
N SER A 92 -4.36 -17.45 2.41
CA SER A 92 -3.35 -16.66 1.68
C SER A 92 -2.10 -17.48 1.31
N ASN A 93 -1.83 -18.57 2.03
CA ASN A 93 -0.65 -19.42 1.83
C ASN A 93 -1.05 -20.90 1.78
N PRO A 94 -1.40 -21.43 0.62
CA PRO A 94 -1.89 -22.81 0.49
C PRO A 94 -0.91 -23.88 0.99
N SER A 95 0.40 -23.59 1.01
CA SER A 95 1.43 -24.50 1.52
C SER A 95 1.79 -24.28 2.99
N LEU A 96 1.03 -23.46 3.70
CA LEU A 96 1.26 -23.20 5.13
C LEU A 96 0.97 -24.46 5.97
N GLY A 97 1.94 -24.85 6.76
CA GLY A 97 1.95 -26.10 7.53
C GLY A 97 2.80 -27.20 6.87
N GLU A 98 3.12 -27.09 5.57
CA GLU A 98 3.97 -28.04 4.85
C GLU A 98 5.36 -27.43 4.54
N THR A 99 5.42 -26.32 3.81
CA THR A 99 6.69 -25.65 3.44
C THR A 99 7.09 -24.56 4.42
N ILE A 100 6.11 -23.89 5.01
CA ILE A 100 6.29 -22.85 6.02
C ILE A 100 5.60 -23.31 7.31
N GLY A 101 6.36 -23.41 8.41
CA GLY A 101 5.78 -23.74 9.71
C GLY A 101 4.80 -22.69 10.21
N MET A 102 3.68 -23.13 10.78
CA MET A 102 2.66 -22.25 11.36
C MET A 102 3.26 -21.38 12.47
N ASP A 103 4.14 -21.96 13.29
CA ASP A 103 4.87 -21.31 14.38
C ASP A 103 5.65 -20.05 13.93
N LYS A 104 6.21 -20.10 12.71
CA LYS A 104 6.95 -18.95 12.14
C LYS A 104 6.04 -17.79 11.77
N VAL A 105 4.86 -18.09 11.23
CA VAL A 105 3.90 -17.06 10.87
C VAL A 105 3.26 -16.47 12.13
N GLU A 106 2.98 -17.31 13.12
CA GLU A 106 2.47 -16.87 14.43
C GLU A 106 3.47 -15.93 15.13
N ALA A 107 4.75 -16.32 15.20
CA ALA A 107 5.80 -15.46 15.77
C ALA A 107 5.95 -14.12 15.03
N ALA A 108 5.86 -14.13 13.70
CA ALA A 108 5.89 -12.89 12.91
C ALA A 108 4.66 -12.02 13.16
N CYS A 109 3.48 -12.61 13.35
CA CYS A 109 2.27 -11.89 13.70
C CYS A 109 2.38 -11.24 15.09
N GLU A 110 2.87 -11.97 16.09
CA GLU A 110 3.06 -11.43 17.44
C GLU A 110 4.08 -10.28 17.46
N SER A 111 5.16 -10.36 16.68
CA SER A 111 6.09 -9.24 16.50
C SER A 111 5.40 -8.03 15.85
N ALA A 112 4.62 -8.25 14.81
CA ALA A 112 3.90 -7.19 14.11
C ALA A 112 2.82 -6.51 14.98
N LYS A 113 2.18 -7.23 15.90
CA LYS A 113 1.24 -6.65 16.87
C LYS A 113 1.93 -5.67 17.83
N GLN A 114 3.18 -5.95 18.20
CA GLN A 114 3.96 -5.11 19.11
C GLN A 114 4.63 -3.94 18.38
N ASN A 115 4.91 -4.10 17.10
CA ASN A 115 5.62 -3.13 16.28
C ASN A 115 4.82 -2.73 15.04
N PRO A 116 4.10 -1.58 15.07
CA PRO A 116 3.26 -1.14 13.95
C PRO A 116 4.00 -1.01 12.61
N GLY A 117 5.31 -0.78 12.63
CA GLY A 117 6.13 -0.75 11.41
C GLY A 117 6.22 -2.10 10.70
N GLU A 118 6.08 -3.19 11.44
CA GLU A 118 6.14 -4.56 10.92
C GLU A 118 4.79 -5.07 10.41
N GLU A 119 3.67 -4.47 10.83
CA GLU A 119 2.33 -4.88 10.38
C GLU A 119 2.20 -4.83 8.86
N ASN A 120 2.65 -3.74 8.22
CA ASN A 120 2.60 -3.61 6.77
C ASN A 120 3.45 -4.67 6.06
N ALA A 121 4.64 -4.95 6.60
CA ALA A 121 5.50 -6.01 6.07
C ALA A 121 4.84 -7.39 6.22
N PHE A 122 4.20 -7.66 7.37
CA PHE A 122 3.45 -8.91 7.58
C PHE A 122 2.29 -9.03 6.59
N ARG A 123 1.48 -8.00 6.43
CA ARG A 123 0.36 -7.96 5.49
C ARG A 123 0.82 -8.18 4.04
N GLN A 124 1.90 -7.52 3.63
CA GLN A 124 2.45 -7.68 2.29
C GLN A 124 3.02 -9.08 2.07
N LEU A 125 3.91 -9.54 2.94
CA LEU A 125 4.71 -10.74 2.71
C LEU A 125 4.02 -12.05 3.13
N ARG A 126 3.05 -11.99 4.05
CA ARG A 126 2.33 -13.18 4.54
C ARG A 126 0.90 -13.27 4.05
N LEU A 127 0.26 -12.13 3.78
CA LEU A 127 -1.13 -12.10 3.32
C LEU A 127 -1.28 -11.63 1.88
N ASN A 128 -0.18 -11.28 1.22
CA ASN A 128 -0.16 -10.81 -0.17
C ASN A 128 -1.10 -9.61 -0.40
N GLN A 129 -1.19 -8.73 0.60
CA GLN A 129 -1.98 -7.50 0.54
C GLN A 129 -1.14 -6.35 -0.03
N TRP A 130 -1.77 -5.53 -0.87
CA TRP A 130 -1.17 -4.30 -1.35
C TRP A 130 -1.15 -3.26 -0.23
N VAL A 131 0.03 -2.77 0.14
CA VAL A 131 0.21 -1.80 1.21
C VAL A 131 0.68 -0.47 0.63
N LYS A 132 0.01 0.62 1.00
CA LYS A 132 0.34 1.96 0.47
C LYS A 132 1.67 2.52 1.00
N GLN A 133 2.17 1.96 2.09
CA GLN A 133 3.41 2.40 2.75
C GLN A 133 4.19 1.20 3.26
N THR A 134 5.49 1.17 2.99
CA THR A 134 6.40 0.15 3.53
C THR A 134 6.61 0.30 5.04
N VAL A 135 6.53 1.52 5.55
CA VAL A 135 6.66 1.83 6.98
C VAL A 135 5.53 2.78 7.38
N ARG A 136 4.73 2.36 8.37
CA ARG A 136 3.73 3.23 8.96
C ARG A 136 4.41 4.17 9.95
N TRP A 137 4.49 5.45 9.61
CA TRP A 137 5.11 6.47 10.47
C TRP A 137 4.35 6.68 11.77
N MET A 138 2.99 6.68 11.70
CA MET A 138 2.14 6.92 12.87
C MET A 138 0.95 5.97 12.89
N PRO A 139 0.68 5.28 14.02
CA PRO A 139 -0.54 4.50 14.18
C PRO A 139 -1.78 5.42 14.20
N MET A 140 -2.72 5.20 13.28
CA MET A 140 -3.89 6.08 13.14
C MET A 140 -4.75 6.15 14.39
N HIS A 141 -4.88 5.06 15.16
CA HIS A 141 -5.63 5.09 16.41
C HIS A 141 -5.06 6.06 17.47
N LYS A 142 -3.73 6.28 17.45
CA LYS A 142 -3.10 7.29 18.33
C LYS A 142 -3.33 8.70 17.80
N TRP A 143 -3.30 8.87 16.47
CA TRP A 143 -3.65 10.14 15.83
C TRP A 143 -5.11 10.51 16.11
N ASP A 144 -6.03 9.57 15.91
CA ASP A 144 -7.46 9.78 16.12
C ASP A 144 -7.78 10.05 17.60
N ALA A 145 -7.02 9.45 18.53
CA ALA A 145 -7.15 9.72 19.97
C ALA A 145 -6.74 11.16 20.37
N CYS A 146 -5.95 11.84 19.52
CA CYS A 146 -5.58 13.25 19.75
C CYS A 146 -6.67 14.24 19.28
N LYS A 147 -7.71 13.74 18.60
CA LYS A 147 -8.80 14.59 18.13
C LYS A 147 -9.66 15.03 19.31
N VAL A 148 -9.69 16.33 19.57
CA VAL A 148 -10.54 16.95 20.59
C VAL A 148 -11.29 18.11 19.94
N ASP A 149 -12.60 18.15 20.15
CA ASP A 149 -13.40 19.33 19.79
C ASP A 149 -13.28 20.34 20.92
N PHE A 150 -12.69 21.48 20.65
CA PHE A 150 -12.56 22.59 21.60
C PHE A 150 -12.94 23.93 20.95
N ASP A 151 -13.32 24.89 21.75
CA ASP A 151 -13.62 26.24 21.28
C ASP A 151 -12.31 26.94 20.93
N GLU A 152 -12.12 27.27 19.66
CA GLU A 152 -10.90 27.93 19.15
C GLU A 152 -10.66 29.29 19.83
N SER A 153 -11.70 29.94 20.37
CA SER A 153 -11.56 31.19 21.13
C SER A 153 -10.66 31.05 22.37
N PHE A 154 -10.52 29.83 22.90
CA PHE A 154 -9.60 29.50 23.98
C PHE A 154 -8.13 29.74 23.63
N LEU A 155 -7.79 29.72 22.35
CA LEU A 155 -6.42 29.93 21.85
C LEU A 155 -6.11 31.41 21.55
N GLU A 156 -7.11 32.29 21.61
CA GLU A 156 -6.90 33.72 21.34
C GLU A 156 -5.94 34.34 22.36
N GLY A 157 -4.94 35.06 21.83
CA GLY A 157 -3.91 35.71 22.65
C GLY A 157 -2.79 34.80 23.14
N ARG A 158 -2.83 33.48 22.89
CA ARG A 158 -1.74 32.55 23.21
C ARG A 158 -0.60 32.68 22.19
N VAL A 159 0.61 32.45 22.65
CA VAL A 159 1.77 32.32 21.77
C VAL A 159 1.60 31.09 20.89
N CYS A 160 1.83 31.25 19.59
CA CYS A 160 1.83 30.12 18.65
C CYS A 160 3.05 30.18 17.73
N TYR A 161 3.39 29.02 17.20
CA TYR A 161 4.42 28.86 16.18
C TYR A 161 3.76 28.38 14.89
N GLY A 162 4.01 29.11 13.78
CA GLY A 162 3.48 28.78 12.46
C GLY A 162 4.50 28.04 11.61
N GLY A 163 4.07 27.00 10.92
CA GLY A 163 4.81 26.31 9.87
C GLY A 163 4.06 26.39 8.55
N LEU A 164 4.73 26.84 7.48
CA LEU A 164 4.18 26.91 6.15
C LEU A 164 5.05 26.08 5.20
N ASP A 165 4.44 25.09 4.57
CA ASP A 165 5.03 24.30 3.51
C ASP A 165 4.27 24.56 2.19
N LEU A 166 5.00 25.02 1.18
CA LEU A 166 4.44 25.40 -0.12
C LEU A 166 4.86 24.41 -1.18
N SER A 167 3.91 23.75 -1.77
CA SER A 167 4.16 22.87 -2.90
C SER A 167 3.93 23.58 -4.23
N SER A 168 4.77 23.27 -5.21
CA SER A 168 4.65 23.84 -6.56
C SER A 168 4.12 22.86 -7.61
N THR A 169 4.22 21.53 -7.39
CA THR A 169 3.92 20.54 -8.44
C THR A 169 3.20 19.28 -8.02
N THR A 170 3.71 18.51 -7.06
CA THR A 170 3.22 17.16 -6.74
C THR A 170 3.01 16.88 -5.26
N ASP A 171 3.20 17.88 -4.44
CA ASP A 171 3.15 17.78 -2.99
C ASP A 171 1.96 18.56 -2.41
N ILE A 172 1.71 18.46 -1.13
CA ILE A 172 0.61 19.12 -0.43
C ILE A 172 1.11 20.44 0.13
N THR A 173 0.35 21.54 -0.10
CA THR A 173 0.58 22.78 0.63
C THR A 173 -0.08 22.69 2.00
N ALA A 174 0.68 22.98 3.04
CA ALA A 174 0.20 22.94 4.42
C ALA A 174 0.53 24.21 5.18
N PHE A 175 -0.42 24.73 5.97
CA PHE A 175 -0.21 25.77 6.95
C PHE A 175 -0.72 25.29 8.30
N VAL A 176 0.18 25.25 9.28
CA VAL A 176 -0.07 24.66 10.59
C VAL A 176 0.32 25.65 11.67
N LEU A 177 -0.51 25.80 12.69
CA LEU A 177 -0.18 26.51 13.92
C LEU A 177 -0.05 25.52 15.08
N VAL A 178 0.98 25.69 15.88
CA VAL A 178 1.22 24.90 17.10
C VAL A 178 1.23 25.84 18.29
N PHE A 179 0.36 25.58 19.25
CA PHE A 179 0.27 26.30 20.53
C PHE A 179 0.93 25.43 21.60
N PRO A 180 2.01 25.89 22.24
CA PRO A 180 2.66 25.13 23.30
C PRO A 180 1.86 25.14 24.61
N PRO A 181 2.19 24.24 25.55
CA PRO A 181 1.63 24.22 26.88
C PRO A 181 1.82 25.56 27.60
N THR A 182 0.96 25.80 28.59
CA THR A 182 1.08 26.92 29.54
C THR A 182 1.16 26.37 30.96
N GLU A 183 1.32 27.22 31.96
CA GLU A 183 1.33 26.79 33.37
C GLU A 183 -0.01 26.20 33.83
N GLU A 184 -1.11 26.57 33.15
CA GLU A 184 -2.46 26.11 33.48
C GLU A 184 -2.95 24.93 32.63
N ASP A 185 -2.24 24.63 31.52
CA ASP A 185 -2.64 23.64 30.54
C ASP A 185 -1.41 23.01 29.89
N ASP A 186 -1.18 21.73 30.14
CA ASP A 186 -0.02 20.96 29.69
C ASP A 186 -0.14 20.37 28.27
N HIS A 187 -1.21 20.72 27.54
CA HIS A 187 -1.46 20.20 26.19
C HIS A 187 -0.85 21.08 25.10
N TYR A 188 -0.41 20.43 24.03
CA TYR A 188 -0.15 21.06 22.75
C TYR A 188 -1.43 21.09 21.92
N TYR A 189 -1.75 22.23 21.31
CA TYR A 189 -2.84 22.32 20.33
C TYR A 189 -2.26 22.54 18.95
N ILE A 190 -2.76 21.76 17.97
CA ILE A 190 -2.29 21.81 16.60
C ILE A 190 -3.50 22.15 15.72
N CYS A 191 -3.44 23.33 15.10
CA CYS A 191 -4.46 23.80 14.17
C CYS A 191 -3.98 23.67 12.73
N LEU A 192 -4.65 22.85 11.95
CA LEU A 192 -4.42 22.72 10.51
C LEU A 192 -5.30 23.73 9.79
N LEU A 193 -4.74 24.88 9.40
CA LEU A 193 -5.51 25.98 8.83
C LEU A 193 -5.67 25.86 7.31
N TYR A 194 -4.69 25.25 6.64
CA TYR A 194 -4.72 25.08 5.20
C TYR A 194 -3.96 23.83 4.80
N THR A 195 -4.67 22.93 4.13
CA THR A 195 -4.10 21.79 3.42
C THR A 195 -4.81 21.72 2.07
N SER A 196 -4.08 21.81 0.97
CA SER A 196 -4.63 21.71 -0.37
C SER A 196 -3.82 20.74 -1.20
N PRO A 197 -4.47 19.85 -1.94
CA PRO A 197 -3.79 19.07 -2.96
C PRO A 197 -3.15 20.03 -3.98
N SER A 198 -2.08 19.56 -4.62
CA SER A 198 -1.39 20.35 -5.64
C SER A 198 -2.37 20.78 -6.76
N PRO A 199 -2.10 21.87 -7.49
CA PRO A 199 -2.96 22.29 -8.62
C PRO A 199 -3.21 21.20 -9.66
N ARG A 200 -2.34 20.18 -9.76
CA ARG A 200 -2.52 19.03 -10.66
C ARG A 200 -3.57 18.03 -10.19
N ASP A 201 -3.86 17.97 -8.88
CA ASP A 201 -4.87 17.05 -8.34
C ASP A 201 -6.30 17.59 -8.50
N ARG A 202 -6.45 18.89 -8.79
CA ARG A 202 -7.78 19.52 -9.06
C ARG A 202 -8.33 19.23 -10.46
N THR A 203 -7.55 18.60 -11.33
CA THR A 203 -7.92 18.32 -12.73
C THR A 203 -8.13 16.84 -13.03
N ARG A 204 -8.32 16.01 -12.01
CA ARG A 204 -8.69 14.60 -12.14
C ARG A 204 -10.05 14.30 -11.55
#